data_01d8a0676ab33ee752e236c66d69027e
#
_entry.id   01d8a0676ab33ee752e236c66d69027e
#
_cell.length_a   1.000
_cell.length_b   1.000
_cell.length_c   1.000
_cell.angle_alpha   90.00
_cell.angle_beta   90.00
_cell.angle_gamma   90.00
#
_symmetry.space_group_name_H-M   'P 1'
#
loop_
_entity.id
_entity.type
_entity.pdbx_description
1 polymer ?
#
loop_
_entity_poly.entity_id
_entity_poly.type
_entity_poly.pdbx_seq_one_letter_code
_entity_poly.pdbx_strand_id
1 'polypeptide(L)'
;PIIDKPTFNAVRALYNEKRTVTENFLDKDVHRILIPVKCPECGGVMKRRCDCRRKNHEKWYCQNKDCKKVITIKDDAFIKRLIDILNELIEKCEDIEYSPREDFFGGELPAIKNEIENLFINPSKNEEKIREKIDEYFFEIYNKADKNTGKTMRIKSALKNAVPQTEFSPKLLSSVAEAIKLYSDGEVGIILINGSEIRR
;
A
#
# COMPACT_ATOMS: atom_id res chain seq x y z
N PRO A 1 2.64 18.80 50.33
CA PRO A 1 2.05 18.64 49.00
C PRO A 1 1.47 19.96 48.56
N ILE A 2 1.63 20.32 47.27
CA ILE A 2 1.18 21.60 46.66
C ILE A 2 -0.36 21.61 46.56
N ILE A 3 -1.01 20.46 46.51
CA ILE A 3 -2.47 20.29 46.50
C ILE A 3 -2.87 19.23 47.52
N ASP A 4 -4.08 19.37 48.07
CA ASP A 4 -4.65 18.43 48.99
C ASP A 4 -5.06 17.11 48.35
N LYS A 5 -5.11 16.03 49.13
CA LYS A 5 -5.38 14.68 48.65
C LYS A 5 -6.76 14.51 47.98
N PRO A 6 -7.85 15.13 48.51
CA PRO A 6 -9.15 15.08 47.82
C PRO A 6 -9.14 15.71 46.41
N THR A 7 -8.55 16.88 46.27
CA THR A 7 -8.40 17.55 44.96
C THR A 7 -7.57 16.74 44.01
N PHE A 8 -6.45 16.17 44.46
CA PHE A 8 -5.64 15.26 43.62
C PHE A 8 -6.44 14.05 43.12
N ASN A 9 -7.20 13.41 44.03
CA ASN A 9 -8.02 12.26 43.66
C ASN A 9 -9.14 12.62 42.68
N ALA A 10 -9.79 13.77 42.82
CA ALA A 10 -10.80 14.28 41.92
C ALA A 10 -10.23 14.52 40.51
N VAL A 11 -9.08 15.19 40.42
CA VAL A 11 -8.38 15.43 39.14
C VAL A 11 -7.96 14.10 38.49
N ARG A 12 -7.48 13.17 39.27
CA ARG A 12 -7.09 11.83 38.80
C ARG A 12 -8.28 11.03 38.26
N ALA A 13 -9.44 11.11 38.93
CA ALA A 13 -10.67 10.48 38.46
C ALA A 13 -11.12 11.06 37.09
N LEU A 14 -11.15 12.39 36.95
CA LEU A 14 -11.46 13.09 35.70
C LEU A 14 -10.45 12.74 34.59
N TYR A 15 -9.17 12.61 34.91
CA TYR A 15 -8.15 12.21 33.96
C TYR A 15 -8.37 10.77 33.45
N ASN A 16 -8.68 9.85 34.36
CA ASN A 16 -8.96 8.46 34.02
C ASN A 16 -10.23 8.32 33.17
N GLU A 17 -11.29 9.09 33.48
CA GLU A 17 -12.51 9.15 32.68
C GLU A 17 -12.24 9.65 31.25
N LYS A 18 -11.46 10.72 31.12
CA LYS A 18 -11.03 11.23 29.80
C LYS A 18 -10.13 10.23 29.04
N ARG A 19 -9.31 9.47 29.76
CA ARG A 19 -8.44 8.45 29.19
C ARG A 19 -9.25 7.27 28.63
N THR A 20 -10.29 6.80 29.33
CA THR A 20 -11.20 5.77 28.84
C THR A 20 -11.94 6.22 27.56
N VAL A 21 -12.37 7.47 27.49
CA VAL A 21 -12.94 8.05 26.26
C VAL A 21 -11.92 8.08 25.12
N THR A 22 -10.66 8.39 25.43
CA THR A 22 -9.57 8.42 24.43
C THR A 22 -9.20 7.03 23.96
N GLU A 23 -9.19 6.04 24.85
CA GLU A 23 -8.95 4.63 24.52
C GLU A 23 -10.05 4.08 23.61
N ASN A 24 -11.33 4.35 23.90
CA ASN A 24 -12.46 4.01 23.01
C ASN A 24 -12.38 4.72 21.64
N PHE A 25 -11.76 5.90 21.59
CA PHE A 25 -11.53 6.61 20.35
C PHE A 25 -10.40 5.99 19.51
N LEU A 26 -9.37 5.45 20.14
CA LEU A 26 -8.26 4.74 19.50
C LEU A 26 -8.65 3.34 19.02
N ASP A 27 -9.72 2.78 19.53
CA ASP A 27 -10.22 1.45 19.15
C ASP A 27 -10.98 1.43 17.81
N LYS A 28 -11.19 2.61 17.19
CA LYS A 28 -11.80 2.67 15.87
C LYS A 28 -10.90 2.05 14.80
N ASP A 29 -11.49 1.30 13.89
CA ASP A 29 -10.80 0.60 12.79
C ASP A 29 -9.89 1.51 11.96
N VAL A 30 -10.25 2.78 11.79
CA VAL A 30 -9.42 3.76 11.05
C VAL A 30 -8.02 3.93 11.67
N HIS A 31 -7.86 3.73 12.97
CA HIS A 31 -6.57 3.78 13.66
C HIS A 31 -5.76 2.49 13.53
N ARG A 32 -6.41 1.41 13.09
CA ARG A 32 -5.78 0.09 12.86
C ARG A 32 -5.20 -0.04 11.45
N ILE A 33 -5.37 0.97 10.59
CA ILE A 33 -4.78 1.01 9.25
C ILE A 33 -3.27 1.16 9.37
N LEU A 34 -2.52 0.18 8.87
CA LEU A 34 -1.05 0.10 8.96
C LEU A 34 -0.33 0.68 7.73
N ILE A 35 -1.05 0.89 6.63
CA ILE A 35 -0.49 1.39 5.37
C ILE A 35 -0.80 2.89 5.20
N PRO A 36 0.05 3.64 4.47
CA PRO A 36 -0.15 5.06 4.28
C PRO A 36 -1.37 5.38 3.44
N VAL A 37 -2.08 6.46 3.80
CA VAL A 37 -3.10 7.08 2.96
C VAL A 37 -2.43 8.17 2.14
N LYS A 38 -2.52 8.10 0.81
CA LYS A 38 -1.87 9.00 -0.14
C LYS A 38 -2.86 10.01 -0.73
N CYS A 39 -2.36 11.21 -0.96
CA CYS A 39 -3.08 12.27 -1.64
C CYS A 39 -3.23 11.93 -3.14
N PRO A 40 -4.42 12.06 -3.74
CA PRO A 40 -4.63 11.74 -5.14
C PRO A 40 -3.94 12.72 -6.09
N GLU A 41 -3.66 13.95 -5.64
CA GLU A 41 -3.08 15.00 -6.48
C GLU A 41 -1.55 14.97 -6.49
N CYS A 42 -0.92 14.84 -5.30
CA CYS A 42 0.54 14.94 -5.21
C CYS A 42 1.23 13.65 -4.73
N GLY A 43 0.49 12.58 -4.44
CA GLY A 43 1.03 11.33 -3.91
C GLY A 43 1.56 11.41 -2.47
N GLY A 44 1.57 12.60 -1.86
CA GLY A 44 2.04 12.82 -0.50
C GLY A 44 1.16 12.13 0.54
N VAL A 45 1.72 11.83 1.70
CA VAL A 45 0.97 11.19 2.79
C VAL A 45 -0.09 12.12 3.34
N MET A 46 -1.29 11.59 3.57
CA MET A 46 -2.37 12.29 4.26
C MET A 46 -2.44 11.87 5.72
N LYS A 47 -2.75 12.83 6.59
CA LYS A 47 -3.01 12.58 8.01
C LYS A 47 -4.45 12.88 8.36
N ARG A 48 -5.07 11.97 9.10
CA ARG A 48 -6.40 12.14 9.65
C ARG A 48 -6.37 13.13 10.84
N ARG A 49 -7.35 14.02 10.87
CA ARG A 49 -7.67 14.86 12.02
C ARG A 49 -9.16 14.81 12.28
N CYS A 50 -9.52 14.75 13.54
CA CYS A 50 -10.90 14.78 14.01
C CYS A 50 -11.09 16.01 14.89
N ASP A 51 -12.09 16.84 14.56
CA ASP A 51 -12.48 17.99 15.37
C ASP A 51 -13.91 17.76 15.89
N CYS A 52 -14.02 17.17 17.09
CA CYS A 52 -15.30 16.79 17.71
C CYS A 52 -16.28 17.97 17.92
N ARG A 53 -15.83 19.22 17.75
CA ARG A 53 -16.68 20.41 17.87
C ARG A 53 -17.48 20.69 16.60
N ARG A 54 -17.21 20.01 15.48
CA ARG A 54 -17.84 20.24 14.18
C ARG A 54 -18.69 19.06 13.72
N LYS A 55 -19.76 19.33 12.98
CA LYS A 55 -20.68 18.31 12.47
C LYS A 55 -20.02 17.33 11.48
N ASN A 56 -19.04 17.82 10.69
CA ASN A 56 -18.20 17.01 9.79
C ASN A 56 -16.77 17.13 10.27
N HIS A 57 -16.42 16.31 11.25
CA HIS A 57 -15.19 16.48 12.02
C HIS A 57 -14.04 15.60 11.53
N GLU A 58 -14.33 14.55 10.75
CA GLU A 58 -13.30 13.67 10.22
C GLU A 58 -12.76 14.18 8.89
N LYS A 59 -11.50 14.57 8.88
CA LYS A 59 -10.83 15.13 7.71
C LYS A 59 -9.44 14.55 7.54
N TRP A 60 -9.06 14.38 6.29
CA TRP A 60 -7.71 13.98 5.89
C TRP A 60 -6.99 15.17 5.27
N TYR A 61 -5.81 15.48 5.78
CA TYR A 61 -4.97 16.61 5.36
C TYR A 61 -3.72 16.11 4.68
N CYS A 62 -3.45 16.56 3.46
CA CYS A 62 -2.17 16.33 2.81
C CYS A 62 -1.04 16.98 3.61
N GLN A 63 0.04 16.22 3.82
CA GLN A 63 1.21 16.71 4.55
C GLN A 63 2.17 17.50 3.68
N ASN A 64 2.00 17.46 2.35
CA ASN A 64 2.77 18.28 1.42
C ASN A 64 2.35 19.74 1.57
N LYS A 65 3.31 20.61 1.88
CA LYS A 65 3.09 22.05 2.13
C LYS A 65 2.53 22.78 0.91
N ASP A 66 2.87 22.32 -0.28
CA ASP A 66 2.47 22.96 -1.53
C ASP A 66 1.08 22.51 -2.01
N CYS A 67 0.66 21.30 -1.64
CA CYS A 67 -0.61 20.73 -2.10
C CYS A 67 -1.82 21.21 -1.28
N LYS A 68 -1.71 21.26 0.05
CA LYS A 68 -2.76 21.69 1.01
C LYS A 68 -4.14 21.01 0.82
N LYS A 69 -4.21 19.88 0.10
CA LYS A 69 -5.47 19.16 -0.14
C LYS A 69 -6.08 18.70 1.18
N VAL A 70 -7.40 18.87 1.30
CA VAL A 70 -8.20 18.39 2.43
C VAL A 70 -9.38 17.62 1.89
N ILE A 71 -9.60 16.41 2.42
CA ILE A 71 -10.71 15.55 2.05
C ILE A 71 -11.51 15.22 3.30
N THR A 72 -12.83 15.35 3.21
CA THR A 72 -13.75 15.07 4.31
C THR A 72 -14.48 13.77 4.01
N ILE A 73 -14.31 12.77 4.85
CA ILE A 73 -15.01 11.51 4.79
C ILE A 73 -15.20 10.98 6.21
N LYS A 74 -16.39 10.43 6.49
CA LYS A 74 -16.68 9.79 7.78
C LYS A 74 -15.86 8.50 7.89
N ASP A 75 -15.35 8.22 9.08
CA ASP A 75 -14.54 7.02 9.35
C ASP A 75 -15.28 5.75 8.96
N ASP A 76 -16.55 5.62 9.35
CA ASP A 76 -17.36 4.43 9.06
C ASP A 76 -17.57 4.23 7.55
N ALA A 77 -17.79 5.33 6.80
CA ALA A 77 -17.93 5.27 5.35
C ALA A 77 -16.60 4.90 4.68
N PHE A 78 -15.49 5.41 5.19
CA PHE A 78 -14.15 5.09 4.70
C PHE A 78 -13.82 3.61 4.91
N ILE A 79 -14.02 3.09 6.13
CA ILE A 79 -13.79 1.68 6.46
C ILE A 79 -14.70 0.76 5.65
N LYS A 80 -15.99 1.12 5.51
CA LYS A 80 -16.92 0.33 4.69
C LYS A 80 -16.44 0.19 3.25
N ARG A 81 -15.97 1.27 2.63
CA ARG A 81 -15.42 1.22 1.27
C ARG A 81 -14.19 0.34 1.16
N LEU A 82 -13.31 0.36 2.18
CA LEU A 82 -12.16 -0.54 2.22
C LEU A 82 -12.59 -2.01 2.29
N ILE A 83 -13.61 -2.33 3.09
CA ILE A 83 -14.19 -3.68 3.17
C ILE A 83 -14.79 -4.09 1.81
N ASP A 84 -15.56 -3.20 1.19
CA ASP A 84 -16.17 -3.46 -0.11
C ASP A 84 -15.13 -3.76 -1.20
N ILE A 85 -14.03 -2.98 -1.24
CA ILE A 85 -12.91 -3.21 -2.19
C ILE A 85 -12.19 -4.53 -1.88
N LEU A 86 -11.95 -4.85 -0.59
CA LEU A 86 -11.32 -6.10 -0.21
C LEU A 86 -12.18 -7.30 -0.61
N ASN A 87 -13.49 -7.22 -0.45
CA ASN A 87 -14.41 -8.29 -0.86
C ASN A 87 -14.43 -8.45 -2.37
N GLU A 88 -14.46 -7.36 -3.13
CA GLU A 88 -14.32 -7.41 -4.59
C GLU A 88 -13.00 -8.05 -5.03
N LEU A 89 -11.91 -7.73 -4.34
CA LEU A 89 -10.60 -8.36 -4.60
C LEU A 89 -10.61 -9.87 -4.30
N ILE A 90 -11.31 -10.30 -3.25
CA ILE A 90 -11.45 -11.73 -2.92
C ILE A 90 -12.25 -12.45 -4.01
N GLU A 91 -13.36 -11.86 -4.47
CA GLU A 91 -14.20 -12.43 -5.52
C GLU A 91 -13.47 -12.54 -6.87
N LYS A 92 -12.69 -11.49 -7.21
CA LYS A 92 -12.00 -11.37 -8.50
C LYS A 92 -10.49 -11.66 -8.39
N CYS A 93 -10.07 -12.47 -7.42
CA CYS A 93 -8.64 -12.69 -7.16
C CYS A 93 -7.88 -13.30 -8.34
N GLU A 94 -8.56 -14.10 -9.20
CA GLU A 94 -7.94 -14.69 -10.39
C GLU A 94 -7.75 -13.67 -11.52
N ASP A 95 -8.60 -12.64 -11.59
CA ASP A 95 -8.56 -11.59 -12.61
C ASP A 95 -7.48 -10.54 -12.34
N ILE A 96 -6.80 -10.62 -11.19
CA ILE A 96 -5.69 -9.73 -10.89
C ILE A 96 -4.53 -10.09 -11.78
N GLU A 97 -4.44 -9.40 -12.93
CA GLU A 97 -3.33 -9.55 -13.86
C GLU A 97 -2.29 -8.44 -13.60
N TYR A 98 -1.04 -8.82 -13.76
CA TYR A 98 0.04 -7.89 -13.90
C TYR A 98 0.52 -7.95 -15.35
N SER A 99 0.38 -6.85 -16.07
CA SER A 99 1.00 -6.71 -17.40
C SER A 99 2.48 -6.42 -17.19
N PRO A 100 3.41 -7.32 -17.58
CA PRO A 100 4.82 -6.99 -17.58
C PRO A 100 5.04 -5.75 -18.44
N ARG A 101 5.90 -4.84 -18.01
CA ARG A 101 6.27 -3.68 -18.83
C ARG A 101 6.78 -4.18 -20.16
N GLU A 102 6.30 -3.58 -21.25
CA GLU A 102 6.71 -3.90 -22.63
C GLU A 102 8.24 -3.82 -22.85
N ASP A 103 8.94 -3.12 -21.97
CA ASP A 103 10.39 -2.91 -22.01
C ASP A 103 11.24 -4.10 -21.48
N PHE A 104 10.64 -5.21 -21.08
CA PHE A 104 11.39 -6.33 -20.47
C PHE A 104 12.44 -6.90 -21.45
N PHE A 105 12.11 -7.00 -22.72
CA PHE A 105 13.02 -7.47 -23.79
C PHE A 105 13.71 -6.35 -24.57
N GLY A 106 13.50 -5.09 -24.20
CA GLY A 106 14.15 -3.94 -24.79
C GLY A 106 15.51 -3.61 -24.18
N GLY A 107 16.16 -2.57 -24.70
CA GLY A 107 17.44 -2.06 -24.20
C GLY A 107 18.65 -2.90 -24.63
N GLU A 108 19.55 -3.22 -23.72
CA GLU A 108 20.86 -3.86 -24.03
C GLU A 108 20.77 -5.38 -24.24
N LEU A 109 19.69 -6.06 -23.78
CA LEU A 109 19.57 -7.51 -23.89
C LEU A 109 19.71 -8.07 -25.31
N PRO A 110 19.07 -7.49 -26.37
CA PRO A 110 19.27 -7.97 -27.74
C PRO A 110 20.71 -7.81 -28.23
N ALA A 111 21.41 -6.75 -27.81
CA ALA A 111 22.80 -6.51 -28.20
C ALA A 111 23.71 -7.56 -27.56
N ILE A 112 23.58 -7.81 -26.25
CA ILE A 112 24.34 -8.84 -25.53
C ILE A 112 24.09 -10.23 -26.13
N LYS A 113 22.84 -10.54 -26.44
CA LYS A 113 22.48 -11.81 -27.09
C LYS A 113 23.19 -11.99 -28.44
N ASN A 114 23.16 -10.96 -29.29
CA ASN A 114 23.85 -10.98 -30.59
C ASN A 114 25.37 -11.12 -30.44
N GLU A 115 25.98 -10.48 -29.41
CA GLU A 115 27.41 -10.66 -29.11
C GLU A 115 27.72 -12.10 -28.72
N ILE A 116 26.90 -12.73 -27.88
CA ILE A 116 27.03 -14.13 -27.50
C ILE A 116 26.97 -15.03 -28.75
N GLU A 117 25.97 -14.84 -29.61
CA GLU A 117 25.81 -15.61 -30.85
C GLU A 117 27.04 -15.49 -31.76
N ASN A 118 27.60 -14.28 -31.91
CA ASN A 118 28.82 -14.04 -32.67
C ASN A 118 30.05 -14.74 -32.08
N LEU A 119 30.19 -14.75 -30.75
CA LEU A 119 31.29 -15.44 -30.08
C LEU A 119 31.24 -16.97 -30.23
N PHE A 120 30.04 -17.53 -30.41
CA PHE A 120 29.82 -18.95 -30.65
C PHE A 120 30.29 -19.43 -32.06
N ILE A 121 30.64 -18.53 -32.97
CA ILE A 121 31.22 -18.90 -34.27
C ILE A 121 32.57 -19.62 -34.10
N ASN A 122 33.37 -19.21 -33.10
CA ASN A 122 34.66 -19.80 -32.74
C ASN A 122 34.74 -20.08 -31.22
N PRO A 123 34.02 -21.05 -30.69
CA PRO A 123 33.84 -21.20 -29.23
C PRO A 123 35.15 -21.51 -28.50
N SER A 124 36.02 -22.32 -29.10
CA SER A 124 37.30 -22.74 -28.47
C SER A 124 38.29 -21.60 -28.24
N LYS A 125 38.18 -20.48 -28.99
CA LYS A 125 39.01 -19.30 -28.82
C LYS A 125 38.38 -18.24 -27.91
N ASN A 126 37.09 -18.36 -27.66
CA ASN A 126 36.29 -17.32 -26.99
C ASN A 126 35.62 -17.83 -25.70
N GLU A 127 36.00 -18.99 -25.18
CA GLU A 127 35.30 -19.66 -24.05
C GLU A 127 35.13 -18.74 -22.85
N GLU A 128 36.16 -18.01 -22.45
CA GLU A 128 36.14 -17.12 -21.30
C GLU A 128 35.22 -15.90 -21.56
N LYS A 129 35.29 -15.31 -22.75
CA LYS A 129 34.42 -14.19 -23.15
C LYS A 129 32.96 -14.60 -23.27
N ILE A 130 32.70 -15.84 -23.75
CA ILE A 130 31.34 -16.37 -23.82
C ILE A 130 30.77 -16.50 -22.42
N ARG A 131 31.55 -17.01 -21.46
CA ARG A 131 31.11 -17.14 -20.06
C ARG A 131 30.79 -15.79 -19.44
N GLU A 132 31.68 -14.82 -19.59
CA GLU A 132 31.46 -13.44 -19.10
C GLU A 132 30.20 -12.81 -19.70
N LYS A 133 29.97 -12.97 -21.01
CA LYS A 133 28.77 -12.41 -21.67
C LYS A 133 27.48 -13.14 -21.29
N ILE A 134 27.55 -14.42 -21.02
CA ILE A 134 26.42 -15.18 -20.48
C ILE A 134 26.06 -14.69 -19.07
N ASP A 135 27.06 -14.47 -18.22
CA ASP A 135 26.84 -13.95 -16.85
C ASP A 135 26.26 -12.53 -16.90
N GLU A 136 26.77 -11.66 -17.80
CA GLU A 136 26.21 -10.32 -18.05
C GLU A 136 24.77 -10.37 -18.51
N TYR A 137 24.43 -11.27 -19.46
CA TYR A 137 23.08 -11.48 -19.96
C TYR A 137 22.10 -11.92 -18.86
N PHE A 138 22.49 -12.90 -18.03
CA PHE A 138 21.67 -13.33 -16.91
C PHE A 138 21.54 -12.28 -15.81
N PHE A 139 22.60 -11.50 -15.56
CA PHE A 139 22.55 -10.38 -14.61
C PHE A 139 21.56 -9.31 -15.06
N GLU A 140 21.55 -8.95 -16.35
CA GLU A 140 20.58 -8.03 -16.92
C GLU A 140 19.15 -8.58 -16.88
N ILE A 141 18.94 -9.85 -17.21
CA ILE A 141 17.64 -10.51 -17.04
C ILE A 141 17.19 -10.46 -15.58
N TYR A 142 18.07 -10.77 -14.64
CA TYR A 142 17.75 -10.76 -13.22
C TYR A 142 17.38 -9.36 -12.72
N ASN A 143 18.10 -8.35 -13.15
CA ASN A 143 17.82 -6.96 -12.79
C ASN A 143 16.51 -6.44 -13.40
N LYS A 144 16.19 -6.89 -14.61
CA LYS A 144 14.94 -6.59 -15.30
C LYS A 144 13.80 -7.53 -14.92
N ALA A 145 14.12 -8.68 -14.29
CA ALA A 145 13.13 -9.64 -13.85
C ALA A 145 12.06 -8.95 -13.01
N ASP A 146 10.83 -9.07 -13.48
CA ASP A 146 9.71 -8.34 -12.93
C ASP A 146 9.38 -8.85 -11.52
N LYS A 147 9.87 -8.09 -10.54
CA LYS A 147 9.56 -8.32 -9.12
C LYS A 147 8.05 -8.28 -8.83
N ASN A 148 7.25 -7.80 -9.76
CA ASN A 148 5.80 -7.63 -9.59
C ASN A 148 5.02 -8.92 -9.89
N THR A 149 5.53 -9.82 -10.73
CA THR A 149 4.93 -11.15 -10.90
C THR A 149 4.89 -11.92 -9.58
N GLY A 150 5.99 -11.92 -8.84
CA GLY A 150 6.04 -12.53 -7.50
C GLY A 150 5.11 -11.85 -6.51
N LYS A 151 4.96 -10.53 -6.60
CA LYS A 151 4.01 -9.76 -5.77
C LYS A 151 2.57 -10.11 -6.12
N THR A 152 2.23 -10.23 -7.41
CA THR A 152 0.90 -10.64 -7.87
C THR A 152 0.54 -12.04 -7.36
N MET A 153 1.48 -12.98 -7.40
CA MET A 153 1.28 -14.32 -6.83
C MET A 153 1.02 -14.26 -5.31
N ARG A 154 1.73 -13.41 -4.59
CA ARG A 154 1.50 -13.21 -3.14
C ARG A 154 0.12 -12.65 -2.86
N ILE A 155 -0.34 -11.65 -3.65
CA ILE A 155 -1.70 -11.09 -3.54
C ILE A 155 -2.72 -12.22 -3.76
N LYS A 156 -2.63 -12.97 -4.85
CA LYS A 156 -3.55 -14.07 -5.16
C LYS A 156 -3.57 -15.11 -4.05
N SER A 157 -2.42 -15.50 -3.54
CA SER A 157 -2.33 -16.47 -2.44
C SER A 157 -2.97 -15.96 -1.15
N ALA A 158 -2.79 -14.67 -0.82
CA ALA A 158 -3.41 -14.07 0.36
C ALA A 158 -4.95 -13.98 0.23
N LEU A 159 -5.45 -13.65 -0.96
CA LEU A 159 -6.87 -13.52 -1.23
C LEU A 159 -7.60 -14.87 -1.34
N LYS A 160 -6.99 -15.90 -1.95
CA LYS A 160 -7.54 -17.27 -2.02
C LYS A 160 -7.81 -17.88 -0.64
N ASN A 161 -7.00 -17.55 0.34
CA ASN A 161 -7.15 -18.03 1.71
C ASN A 161 -8.06 -17.14 2.56
N ALA A 162 -8.57 -16.03 2.00
CA ALA A 162 -9.44 -15.11 2.70
C ALA A 162 -10.92 -15.45 2.43
N VAL A 163 -11.74 -15.26 3.46
CA VAL A 163 -13.20 -15.30 3.34
C VAL A 163 -13.74 -13.87 3.23
N PRO A 164 -14.91 -13.67 2.60
CA PRO A 164 -15.55 -12.36 2.55
C PRO A 164 -15.64 -11.71 3.93
N GLN A 165 -15.20 -10.45 4.01
CA GLN A 165 -15.06 -9.72 5.26
C GLN A 165 -16.37 -9.01 5.62
N THR A 166 -16.88 -9.23 6.81
CA THR A 166 -17.98 -8.45 7.43
C THR A 166 -17.43 -7.32 8.29
N GLU A 167 -16.18 -7.50 8.80
CA GLU A 167 -15.46 -6.54 9.62
C GLU A 167 -14.12 -6.19 8.98
N PHE A 168 -13.57 -5.04 9.33
CA PHE A 168 -12.30 -4.58 8.77
C PHE A 168 -11.12 -5.41 9.25
N SER A 169 -10.36 -5.97 8.31
CA SER A 169 -9.14 -6.73 8.57
C SER A 169 -7.89 -5.96 8.19
N PRO A 170 -7.20 -5.30 9.15
CA PRO A 170 -5.95 -4.58 8.88
C PRO A 170 -4.85 -5.48 8.33
N LYS A 171 -4.82 -6.74 8.78
CA LYS A 171 -3.82 -7.73 8.35
C LYS A 171 -4.00 -8.10 6.88
N LEU A 172 -5.24 -8.36 6.45
CA LEU A 172 -5.53 -8.67 5.06
C LEU A 172 -5.17 -7.48 4.17
N LEU A 173 -5.61 -6.26 4.54
CA LEU A 173 -5.28 -5.05 3.79
C LEU A 173 -3.77 -4.88 3.63
N SER A 174 -2.99 -4.98 4.71
CA SER A 174 -1.53 -4.80 4.66
C SER A 174 -0.79 -5.94 3.92
N SER A 175 -1.42 -7.11 3.75
CA SER A 175 -0.83 -8.22 3.00
C SER A 175 -0.94 -8.06 1.49
N VAL A 176 -1.94 -7.29 1.01
CA VAL A 176 -2.23 -7.12 -0.41
C VAL A 176 -1.97 -5.71 -0.93
N ALA A 177 -1.98 -4.70 -0.07
CA ALA A 177 -1.90 -3.29 -0.43
C ALA A 177 -0.66 -2.59 0.11
N GLU A 178 -0.11 -1.68 -0.68
CA GLU A 178 1.00 -0.79 -0.31
C GLU A 178 0.51 0.55 0.23
N ALA A 179 -0.59 1.06 -0.31
CA ALA A 179 -1.15 2.35 0.09
C ALA A 179 -2.65 2.44 -0.24
N ILE A 180 -3.32 3.39 0.39
CA ILE A 180 -4.68 3.80 0.09
C ILE A 180 -4.62 5.18 -0.55
N LYS A 181 -5.39 5.42 -1.61
CA LYS A 181 -5.67 6.77 -2.14
C LYS A 181 -7.07 7.20 -1.75
N LEU A 182 -7.20 8.44 -1.34
CA LEU A 182 -8.49 9.01 -0.97
C LEU A 182 -8.82 10.16 -1.91
N TYR A 183 -9.89 10.03 -2.70
CA TYR A 183 -10.30 10.97 -3.73
C TYR A 183 -11.28 12.04 -3.20
N SER A 184 -11.37 13.17 -3.93
CA SER A 184 -12.17 14.33 -3.52
C SER A 184 -13.68 14.07 -3.53
N ASP A 185 -14.14 13.20 -4.40
CA ASP A 185 -15.51 12.71 -4.51
C ASP A 185 -15.90 11.73 -3.38
N GLY A 186 -14.93 11.43 -2.52
CA GLY A 186 -15.07 10.48 -1.42
C GLY A 186 -14.82 9.04 -1.85
N GLU A 187 -14.49 8.76 -3.10
CA GLU A 187 -14.05 7.42 -3.52
C GLU A 187 -12.72 7.05 -2.86
N VAL A 188 -12.52 5.76 -2.73
CA VAL A 188 -11.31 5.19 -2.14
C VAL A 188 -10.63 4.29 -3.17
N GLY A 189 -9.34 4.46 -3.35
CA GLY A 189 -8.51 3.56 -4.15
C GLY A 189 -7.55 2.78 -3.26
N ILE A 190 -7.27 1.55 -3.61
CA ILE A 190 -6.23 0.73 -3.00
C ILE A 190 -5.13 0.50 -4.04
N ILE A 191 -3.91 0.86 -3.69
CA ILE A 191 -2.71 0.54 -4.48
C ILE A 191 -2.18 -0.78 -3.95
N LEU A 192 -2.23 -1.81 -4.79
CA LEU A 192 -1.72 -3.13 -4.47
C LEU A 192 -0.20 -3.16 -4.44
N ILE A 193 0.40 -4.15 -3.76
CA ILE A 193 1.86 -4.30 -3.66
C ILE A 193 2.54 -4.54 -5.02
N ASN A 194 1.79 -4.95 -6.05
CA ASN A 194 2.27 -5.06 -7.44
C ASN A 194 2.16 -3.74 -8.24
N GLY A 195 1.65 -2.67 -7.64
CA GLY A 195 1.47 -1.36 -8.25
C GLY A 195 0.12 -1.13 -8.96
N SER A 196 -0.72 -2.15 -9.09
CA SER A 196 -2.07 -1.98 -9.64
C SER A 196 -2.94 -1.15 -8.69
N GLU A 197 -3.84 -0.36 -9.23
CA GLU A 197 -4.79 0.45 -8.45
C GLU A 197 -6.22 -0.02 -8.71
N ILE A 198 -6.97 -0.21 -7.65
CA ILE A 198 -8.40 -0.53 -7.68
C ILE A 198 -9.12 0.61 -6.97
N ARG A 199 -10.12 1.19 -7.65
CA ARG A 199 -10.87 2.36 -7.20
C ARG A 199 -12.37 2.05 -7.12
N ARG A 200 -13.00 2.56 -6.04
CA ARG A 200 -14.46 2.46 -5.85
C ARG A 200 -15.02 3.68 -5.09
#